data_991539b6757d66404469670c0f5480a7
#
_entry.id   991539b6757d66404469670c0f5480a7
#
_cell.length_a   1.000
_cell.length_b   1.000
_cell.length_c   1.000
_cell.angle_alpha   90.00
_cell.angle_beta   90.00
_cell.angle_gamma   90.00
#
_symmetry.space_group_name_H-M   'P 1'
#
loop_
_entity.id
_entity.type
_entity.pdbx_description
1 polymer ?
#
loop_
_entity_poly.entity_id
_entity_poly.type
_entity_poly.pdbx_seq_one_letter_code
_entity_poly.pdbx_strand_id
1 'polypeptide(L)'
;SREISELLEIFKKNVPSNLKIKCKFLKDLTKKEQLNILGLPADKIKFAIKRDYTVPFKFEGNKNQREKLQKFIKSSGLTMQEGGRIINLCDKVSKSQAMKNVIKVFKKVSNEKLITIAVGDNFNDLDMLRNSDFPCLVFNDKFTLEKININNCIVSKKPAPEGWQEIVKMALDKIKQTD
;
A
#
# COMPACT_ATOMS: atom_id res chain seq x y z
N SER A 1 0.34 5.22 -14.08
CA SER A 1 1.09 3.96 -13.80
C SER A 1 1.21 3.17 -15.09
N ARG A 2 2.35 2.50 -15.23
CA ARG A 2 2.60 1.57 -16.34
C ARG A 2 1.75 0.32 -16.22
N GLU A 3 1.38 -0.27 -17.34
CA GLU A 3 0.65 -1.53 -17.38
C GLU A 3 1.54 -2.73 -17.01
N ILE A 4 0.91 -3.85 -16.68
CA ILE A 4 1.60 -5.10 -16.27
C ILE A 4 2.65 -5.56 -17.29
N SER A 5 2.36 -5.46 -18.57
CA SER A 5 3.28 -5.83 -19.66
C SER A 5 4.60 -5.05 -19.57
N GLU A 6 4.52 -3.74 -19.46
CA GLU A 6 5.67 -2.85 -19.33
C GLU A 6 6.45 -3.09 -18.03
N LEU A 7 5.74 -3.28 -16.91
CA LEU A 7 6.38 -3.61 -15.62
C LEU A 7 7.19 -4.90 -15.71
N LEU A 8 6.65 -5.93 -16.36
CA LEU A 8 7.32 -7.21 -16.56
C LEU A 8 8.49 -7.14 -17.53
N GLU A 9 8.41 -6.33 -18.58
CA GLU A 9 9.51 -6.10 -19.52
C GLU A 9 10.70 -5.43 -18.81
N ILE A 10 10.44 -4.36 -18.07
CA ILE A 10 11.47 -3.68 -17.27
C ILE A 10 12.10 -4.64 -16.26
N PHE A 11 11.28 -5.42 -15.54
CA PHE A 11 11.74 -6.43 -14.60
C PHE A 11 12.62 -7.47 -15.28
N LYS A 12 12.17 -8.04 -16.41
CA LYS A 12 12.92 -9.06 -17.17
C LYS A 12 14.27 -8.53 -17.66
N LYS A 13 14.33 -7.27 -18.10
CA LYS A 13 15.52 -6.62 -18.62
C LYS A 13 16.56 -6.34 -17.53
N ASN A 14 16.13 -5.88 -16.36
CA ASN A 14 17.02 -5.29 -15.36
C ASN A 14 17.37 -6.20 -14.19
N VAL A 15 16.55 -7.22 -13.91
CA VAL A 15 16.80 -8.14 -12.79
C VAL A 15 17.64 -9.35 -13.25
N PRO A 16 18.73 -9.71 -12.56
CA PRO A 16 19.54 -10.87 -12.87
C PRO A 16 18.77 -12.20 -12.82
N SER A 17 19.12 -13.16 -13.69
CA SER A 17 18.41 -14.43 -13.83
C SER A 17 18.37 -15.25 -12.54
N ASN A 18 19.45 -15.24 -11.75
CA ASN A 18 19.52 -15.95 -10.45
C ASN A 18 18.57 -15.38 -9.39
N LEU A 19 18.08 -14.14 -9.54
CA LEU A 19 17.05 -13.55 -8.69
C LEU A 19 15.67 -13.74 -9.31
N LYS A 20 15.54 -13.66 -10.64
CA LYS A 20 14.27 -13.85 -11.36
C LYS A 20 13.63 -15.21 -11.07
N ILE A 21 14.41 -16.28 -11.09
CA ILE A 21 13.91 -17.66 -10.84
C ILE A 21 13.30 -17.84 -9.44
N LYS A 22 13.68 -16.96 -8.50
CA LYS A 22 13.14 -16.96 -7.13
C LYS A 22 11.87 -16.12 -6.99
N CYS A 23 11.46 -15.40 -8.04
CA CYS A 23 10.22 -14.64 -8.07
C CYS A 23 9.10 -15.50 -8.66
N LYS A 24 8.19 -15.95 -7.82
CA LYS A 24 7.02 -16.74 -8.23
C LYS A 24 5.83 -15.81 -8.41
N PHE A 25 5.56 -15.41 -9.67
CA PHE A 25 4.43 -14.56 -9.97
C PHE A 25 3.12 -15.31 -9.77
N LEU A 26 2.15 -14.69 -9.08
CA LEU A 26 0.88 -15.36 -8.74
C LEU A 26 0.12 -15.86 -9.96
N LYS A 27 0.19 -15.15 -11.07
CA LYS A 27 -0.48 -15.54 -12.32
C LYS A 27 0.04 -16.85 -12.91
N ASP A 28 1.30 -17.20 -12.63
CA ASP A 28 1.99 -18.36 -13.20
C ASP A 28 1.89 -19.59 -12.28
N LEU A 29 1.29 -19.43 -11.09
CA LEU A 29 1.11 -20.50 -10.11
C LEU A 29 -0.20 -21.26 -10.32
N THR A 30 -0.22 -22.52 -9.90
CA THR A 30 -1.43 -23.33 -9.86
C THR A 30 -2.45 -22.75 -8.89
N LYS A 31 -3.73 -23.03 -9.10
CA LYS A 31 -4.82 -22.56 -8.22
C LYS A 31 -4.62 -23.01 -6.76
N LYS A 32 -4.05 -24.20 -6.53
CA LYS A 32 -3.73 -24.73 -5.19
C LYS A 32 -2.65 -23.88 -4.51
N GLU A 33 -1.59 -23.51 -5.22
CA GLU A 33 -0.51 -22.64 -4.70
C GLU A 33 -1.03 -21.24 -4.42
N GLN A 34 -1.85 -20.67 -5.30
CA GLN A 34 -2.48 -19.38 -5.10
C GLN A 34 -3.35 -19.34 -3.84
N LEU A 35 -4.17 -20.39 -3.62
CA LEU A 35 -4.97 -20.55 -2.40
C LEU A 35 -4.10 -20.59 -1.15
N ASN A 36 -3.03 -21.40 -1.16
CA ASN A 36 -2.12 -21.55 -0.02
C ASN A 36 -1.39 -20.25 0.32
N ILE A 37 -0.94 -19.48 -0.69
CA ILE A 37 -0.22 -18.23 -0.51
C ILE A 37 -1.16 -17.12 -0.03
N LEU A 38 -2.31 -16.97 -0.67
CA LEU A 38 -3.23 -15.87 -0.39
C LEU A 38 -4.11 -16.15 0.83
N GLY A 39 -4.42 -17.42 1.12
CA GLY A 39 -5.36 -17.80 2.18
C GLY A 39 -6.73 -17.16 2.02
N LEU A 40 -7.16 -16.97 0.76
CA LEU A 40 -8.46 -16.43 0.40
C LEU A 40 -9.40 -17.55 -0.06
N PRO A 41 -10.72 -17.39 0.06
CA PRO A 41 -11.69 -18.28 -0.57
C PRO A 41 -11.48 -18.37 -2.08
N ALA A 42 -11.76 -19.53 -2.67
CA ALA A 42 -11.46 -19.83 -4.08
C ALA A 42 -12.12 -18.85 -5.07
N ASP A 43 -13.32 -18.38 -4.77
CA ASP A 43 -14.07 -17.39 -5.55
C ASP A 43 -13.42 -15.99 -5.53
N LYS A 44 -12.62 -15.67 -4.49
CA LYS A 44 -11.93 -14.39 -4.33
C LYS A 44 -10.56 -14.35 -5.01
N ILE A 45 -9.95 -15.49 -5.32
CA ILE A 45 -8.62 -15.57 -5.95
C ILE A 45 -8.55 -14.78 -7.26
N LYS A 46 -9.57 -14.90 -8.10
CA LYS A 46 -9.63 -14.17 -9.39
C LYS A 46 -9.47 -12.66 -9.23
N PHE A 47 -10.03 -12.07 -8.18
CA PHE A 47 -9.92 -10.62 -7.92
C PHE A 47 -8.54 -10.23 -7.38
N ALA A 48 -7.89 -11.11 -6.63
CA ALA A 48 -6.54 -10.86 -6.14
C ALA A 48 -5.47 -10.91 -7.25
N ILE A 49 -5.71 -11.69 -8.29
CA ILE A 49 -4.80 -11.88 -9.42
C ILE A 49 -5.06 -10.87 -10.54
N LYS A 50 -6.34 -10.54 -10.81
CA LYS A 50 -6.71 -9.56 -11.84
C LYS A 50 -6.29 -8.16 -11.40
N ARG A 51 -5.14 -7.71 -11.90
CA ARG A 51 -4.55 -6.41 -11.63
C ARG A 51 -4.21 -5.75 -12.96
N ASP A 52 -4.20 -4.44 -13.00
CA ASP A 52 -3.86 -3.69 -14.22
C ASP A 52 -2.48 -3.01 -14.11
N TYR A 53 -2.09 -2.60 -12.88
CA TYR A 53 -0.92 -1.77 -12.61
C TYR A 53 0.03 -2.33 -11.55
N THR A 54 -0.18 -3.56 -11.12
CA THR A 54 0.68 -4.23 -10.14
C THR A 54 0.85 -5.70 -10.46
N VAL A 55 2.05 -6.25 -10.26
CA VAL A 55 2.33 -7.67 -10.47
C VAL A 55 2.62 -8.34 -9.14
N PRO A 56 1.68 -9.11 -8.59
CA PRO A 56 1.87 -9.80 -7.33
C PRO A 56 2.78 -11.03 -7.50
N PHE A 57 3.76 -11.18 -6.60
CA PHE A 57 4.66 -12.32 -6.58
C PHE A 57 5.11 -12.68 -5.16
N LYS A 58 5.56 -13.93 -4.97
CA LYS A 58 6.28 -14.42 -3.80
C LYS A 58 7.76 -14.50 -4.12
N PHE A 59 8.61 -14.06 -3.20
CA PHE A 59 10.05 -14.21 -3.34
C PHE A 59 10.58 -15.33 -2.45
N GLU A 60 11.27 -16.30 -3.05
CA GLU A 60 11.79 -17.50 -2.39
C GLU A 60 13.32 -17.43 -2.16
N GLY A 61 13.86 -16.23 -2.01
CA GLY A 61 15.25 -16.01 -1.66
C GLY A 61 15.46 -15.66 -0.20
N ASN A 62 16.72 -15.70 0.25
CA ASN A 62 17.11 -15.22 1.57
C ASN A 62 17.10 -13.69 1.65
N LYS A 63 17.32 -13.14 2.87
CA LYS A 63 17.31 -11.71 3.14
C LYS A 63 18.27 -10.92 2.23
N ASN A 64 19.51 -11.38 2.10
CA ASN A 64 20.52 -10.71 1.25
C ASN A 64 20.09 -10.70 -0.23
N GLN A 65 19.55 -11.80 -0.74
CA GLN A 65 19.02 -11.87 -2.11
C GLN A 65 17.81 -10.94 -2.30
N ARG A 66 16.95 -10.81 -1.29
CA ARG A 66 15.82 -9.87 -1.31
C ARG A 66 16.28 -8.42 -1.37
N GLU A 67 17.28 -8.04 -0.57
CA GLU A 67 17.86 -6.70 -0.60
C GLU A 67 18.51 -6.38 -1.96
N LYS A 68 19.21 -7.35 -2.56
CA LYS A 68 19.73 -7.22 -3.92
C LYS A 68 18.62 -7.03 -4.95
N LEU A 69 17.56 -7.86 -4.89
CA LEU A 69 16.40 -7.73 -5.77
C LEU A 69 15.77 -6.33 -5.66
N GLN A 70 15.58 -5.84 -4.43
CA GLN A 70 15.02 -4.52 -4.18
C GLN A 70 15.88 -3.40 -4.80
N LYS A 71 17.22 -3.51 -4.72
CA LYS A 71 18.14 -2.56 -5.36
C LYS A 71 17.98 -2.56 -6.88
N PHE A 72 17.96 -3.73 -7.53
CA PHE A 72 17.76 -3.82 -8.98
C PHE A 72 16.40 -3.26 -9.44
N ILE A 73 15.33 -3.58 -8.71
CA ILE A 73 13.99 -3.07 -9.01
C ILE A 73 13.96 -1.55 -8.83
N LYS A 74 14.53 -1.01 -7.76
CA LYS A 74 14.59 0.43 -7.51
C LYS A 74 15.42 1.17 -8.56
N SER A 75 16.57 0.63 -8.96
CA SER A 75 17.41 1.24 -10.01
C SER A 75 16.75 1.22 -11.39
N SER A 76 15.82 0.31 -11.64
CA SER A 76 15.03 0.27 -12.87
C SER A 76 13.78 1.19 -12.87
N GLY A 77 13.62 2.01 -11.83
CA GLY A 77 12.49 2.94 -11.69
C GLY A 77 11.19 2.27 -11.27
N LEU A 78 11.27 1.04 -10.74
CA LEU A 78 10.15 0.29 -10.17
C LEU A 78 10.22 0.24 -8.64
N THR A 79 9.16 -0.28 -8.03
CA THR A 79 9.05 -0.44 -6.57
C THR A 79 8.54 -1.83 -6.23
N MET A 80 9.05 -2.36 -5.12
CA MET A 80 8.48 -3.51 -4.42
C MET A 80 7.67 -3.00 -3.23
N GLN A 81 6.36 -3.18 -3.28
CA GLN A 81 5.48 -2.90 -2.14
C GLN A 81 5.17 -4.20 -1.40
N GLU A 82 5.49 -4.24 -0.12
CA GLU A 82 5.20 -5.40 0.72
C GLU A 82 3.75 -5.37 1.18
N GLY A 83 3.04 -6.45 0.89
CA GLY A 83 1.76 -6.79 1.50
C GLY A 83 1.96 -7.83 2.60
N GLY A 84 0.91 -8.18 3.32
CA GLY A 84 0.99 -9.16 4.41
C GLY A 84 1.47 -10.56 3.99
N ARG A 85 1.24 -10.98 2.74
CA ARG A 85 1.54 -12.32 2.23
C ARG A 85 2.31 -12.35 0.92
N ILE A 86 2.28 -11.30 0.15
CA ILE A 86 2.87 -11.18 -1.18
C ILE A 86 3.57 -9.84 -1.35
N ILE A 87 4.44 -9.78 -2.33
CA ILE A 87 5.09 -8.55 -2.78
C ILE A 87 4.41 -8.11 -4.07
N ASN A 88 4.20 -6.81 -4.24
CA ASN A 88 3.69 -6.24 -5.48
C ASN A 88 4.81 -5.49 -6.19
N LEU A 89 5.13 -5.88 -7.42
CA LEU A 89 5.95 -5.10 -8.34
C LEU A 89 5.06 -4.04 -8.96
N CYS A 90 5.44 -2.78 -8.88
CA CYS A 90 4.67 -1.66 -9.40
C CYS A 90 5.55 -0.44 -9.67
N ASP A 91 4.95 0.60 -10.23
CA ASP A 91 5.57 1.93 -10.28
C ASP A 91 5.78 2.51 -8.88
N LYS A 92 6.63 3.54 -8.81
CA LYS A 92 6.79 4.33 -7.58
C LYS A 92 5.51 5.14 -7.35
N VAL A 93 4.56 4.53 -6.69
CA VAL A 93 3.27 5.13 -6.28
C VAL A 93 3.17 5.18 -4.77
N SER A 94 2.51 6.19 -4.24
CA SER A 94 2.21 6.30 -2.82
C SER A 94 0.75 6.68 -2.60
N LYS A 95 0.19 6.28 -1.46
CA LYS A 95 -1.16 6.67 -1.04
C LYS A 95 -1.27 8.19 -0.92
N SER A 96 -0.22 8.85 -0.46
CA SER A 96 -0.15 10.32 -0.37
C SER A 96 -0.27 10.99 -1.74
N GLN A 97 0.45 10.48 -2.76
CA GLN A 97 0.35 11.03 -4.10
C GLN A 97 -1.04 10.82 -4.71
N ALA A 98 -1.65 9.65 -4.48
CA ALA A 98 -3.02 9.37 -4.91
C ALA A 98 -4.00 10.34 -4.25
N MET A 99 -3.91 10.55 -2.92
CA MET A 99 -4.73 11.51 -2.18
C MET A 99 -4.54 12.93 -2.75
N LYS A 100 -3.32 13.40 -2.96
CA LYS A 100 -3.03 14.73 -3.52
C LYS A 100 -3.66 14.90 -4.91
N ASN A 101 -3.62 13.87 -5.74
CA ASN A 101 -4.24 13.92 -7.07
C ASN A 101 -5.77 14.01 -6.99
N VAL A 102 -6.40 13.26 -6.08
CA VAL A 102 -7.85 13.34 -5.83
C VAL A 102 -8.22 14.75 -5.34
N ILE A 103 -7.52 15.27 -4.34
CA ILE A 103 -7.72 16.63 -3.82
C ILE A 103 -7.62 17.68 -4.95
N LYS A 104 -6.61 17.53 -5.83
CA LYS A 104 -6.44 18.43 -6.97
C LYS A 104 -7.62 18.40 -7.95
N VAL A 105 -8.21 17.24 -8.16
CA VAL A 105 -9.41 17.10 -9.01
C VAL A 105 -10.61 17.78 -8.33
N PHE A 106 -10.87 17.50 -7.06
CA PHE A 106 -11.97 18.13 -6.32
C PHE A 106 -11.88 19.65 -6.31
N LYS A 107 -10.69 20.21 -6.04
CA LYS A 107 -10.46 21.67 -6.06
C LYS A 107 -10.69 22.34 -7.42
N LYS A 108 -10.75 21.57 -8.51
CA LYS A 108 -11.08 22.11 -9.85
C LYS A 108 -12.59 22.20 -10.09
N VAL A 109 -13.38 21.38 -9.41
CA VAL A 109 -14.83 21.25 -9.65
C VAL A 109 -15.67 21.81 -8.51
N SER A 110 -15.08 22.12 -7.37
CA SER A 110 -15.75 22.72 -6.22
C SER A 110 -14.93 23.86 -5.63
N ASN A 111 -15.60 24.98 -5.30
CA ASN A 111 -15.01 26.10 -4.56
C ASN A 111 -15.16 25.94 -3.03
N GLU A 112 -15.73 24.84 -2.58
CA GLU A 112 -15.91 24.56 -1.15
C GLU A 112 -14.59 24.26 -0.44
N LYS A 113 -14.53 24.60 0.85
CA LYS A 113 -13.41 24.24 1.71
C LYS A 113 -13.33 22.73 1.83
N LEU A 114 -12.25 22.15 1.33
CA LEU A 114 -12.00 20.71 1.39
C LEU A 114 -11.19 20.40 2.65
N ILE A 115 -11.72 19.52 3.50
CA ILE A 115 -11.05 18.97 4.67
C ILE A 115 -10.74 17.49 4.40
N THR A 116 -9.52 17.08 4.72
CA THR A 116 -9.03 15.72 4.47
C THR A 116 -8.86 14.95 5.77
N ILE A 117 -9.48 13.77 5.86
CA ILE A 117 -9.25 12.80 6.93
C ILE A 117 -8.48 11.64 6.31
N ALA A 118 -7.26 11.37 6.77
CA ALA A 118 -6.50 10.19 6.36
C ALA A 118 -6.49 9.17 7.49
N VAL A 119 -6.78 7.92 7.15
CA VAL A 119 -6.81 6.79 8.09
C VAL A 119 -5.83 5.73 7.65
N GLY A 120 -4.97 5.28 8.55
CA GLY A 120 -3.97 4.26 8.26
C GLY A 120 -3.54 3.48 9.49
N ASP A 121 -2.88 2.34 9.29
CA ASP A 121 -2.42 1.43 10.35
C ASP A 121 -0.99 0.93 10.12
N ASN A 122 -0.28 1.45 9.09
CA ASN A 122 1.01 0.90 8.70
C ASN A 122 1.98 1.97 8.16
N PHE A 123 3.26 1.61 8.01
CA PHE A 123 4.32 2.49 7.49
C PHE A 123 4.05 3.09 6.12
N ASN A 124 3.36 2.36 5.24
CA ASN A 124 2.98 2.85 3.91
C ASN A 124 1.89 3.94 3.91
N ASP A 125 1.26 4.18 5.08
CA ASP A 125 0.23 5.18 5.26
C ASP A 125 0.79 6.51 5.79
N LEU A 126 2.00 6.50 6.38
CA LEU A 126 2.58 7.65 7.08
C LEU A 126 2.60 8.93 6.26
N ASP A 127 3.00 8.80 4.99
CA ASP A 127 3.10 9.95 4.10
C ASP A 127 1.73 10.55 3.78
N MET A 128 0.71 9.71 3.69
CA MET A 128 -0.68 10.14 3.54
C MET A 128 -1.20 10.81 4.81
N LEU A 129 -0.93 10.22 5.98
CA LEU A 129 -1.30 10.80 7.27
C LEU A 129 -0.68 12.19 7.46
N ARG A 130 0.63 12.34 7.22
CA ARG A 130 1.34 13.63 7.34
C ARG A 130 0.83 14.72 6.41
N ASN A 131 0.20 14.36 5.31
CA ASN A 131 -0.31 15.27 4.30
C ASN A 131 -1.83 15.48 4.36
N SER A 132 -2.48 15.10 5.46
CA SER A 132 -3.91 15.31 5.70
C SER A 132 -4.15 16.35 6.80
N ASP A 133 -5.33 16.95 6.82
CA ASP A 133 -5.75 17.89 7.86
C ASP A 133 -6.03 17.16 9.18
N PHE A 134 -6.60 15.95 9.10
CA PHE A 134 -6.87 15.07 10.24
C PHE A 134 -6.19 13.72 10.04
N PRO A 135 -4.93 13.57 10.50
CA PRO A 135 -4.25 12.29 10.52
C PRO A 135 -4.86 11.37 11.58
N CYS A 136 -5.27 10.17 11.19
CA CYS A 136 -5.92 9.18 12.04
C CYS A 136 -5.19 7.85 11.96
N LEU A 137 -4.57 7.43 13.06
CA LEU A 137 -3.83 6.19 13.17
C LEU A 137 -4.68 5.12 13.87
N VAL A 138 -4.97 4.03 13.17
CA VAL A 138 -5.60 2.86 13.79
C VAL A 138 -4.56 2.09 14.60
N PHE A 139 -4.90 1.75 15.82
CA PHE A 139 -4.04 0.98 16.72
C PHE A 139 -3.59 -0.33 16.07
N ASN A 140 -2.29 -0.57 16.13
CA ASN A 140 -1.65 -1.79 15.65
C ASN A 140 -0.45 -2.06 16.56
N ASP A 141 -0.38 -3.26 17.18
CA ASP A 141 0.68 -3.65 18.13
C ASP A 141 2.11 -3.51 17.56
N LYS A 142 2.23 -3.59 16.24
CA LYS A 142 3.52 -3.48 15.53
C LYS A 142 3.92 -2.04 15.23
N PHE A 143 3.02 -1.07 15.49
CA PHE A 143 3.13 0.28 14.98
C PHE A 143 2.64 1.31 16.01
N THR A 144 3.57 1.89 16.78
CA THR A 144 3.26 2.82 17.87
C THR A 144 3.58 4.26 17.48
N LEU A 145 2.84 5.21 18.05
CA LEU A 145 3.01 6.66 17.84
C LEU A 145 4.41 7.17 18.12
N GLU A 146 5.11 6.63 19.11
CA GLU A 146 6.47 7.02 19.50
C GLU A 146 7.47 6.93 18.34
N LYS A 147 7.17 6.06 17.37
CA LYS A 147 8.00 5.85 16.17
C LYS A 147 7.60 6.74 14.99
N ILE A 148 6.51 7.54 15.09
CA ILE A 148 5.87 8.08 13.91
C ILE A 148 5.96 9.61 13.79
N ASN A 149 6.05 10.33 14.86
CA ASN A 149 6.11 11.80 14.92
C ASN A 149 5.17 12.49 13.89
N ILE A 150 3.86 12.37 14.12
CA ILE A 150 2.81 13.09 13.36
C ILE A 150 2.05 13.99 14.33
N ASN A 151 2.14 15.29 14.08
CA ASN A 151 1.44 16.29 14.90
C ASN A 151 -0.08 16.11 14.81
N ASN A 152 -0.77 16.29 15.93
CA ASN A 152 -2.24 16.24 16.04
C ASN A 152 -2.86 14.91 15.54
N CYS A 153 -2.11 13.81 15.54
CA CYS A 153 -2.61 12.51 15.12
C CYS A 153 -3.65 11.98 16.12
N ILE A 154 -4.82 11.61 15.60
CA ILE A 154 -5.86 10.91 16.36
C ILE A 154 -5.51 9.43 16.34
N VAL A 155 -5.46 8.78 17.51
CA VAL A 155 -5.11 7.35 17.59
C VAL A 155 -6.27 6.60 18.22
N SER A 156 -6.64 5.47 17.61
CA SER A 156 -7.66 4.60 18.19
C SER A 156 -7.13 3.81 19.37
N LYS A 157 -8.02 3.43 20.29
CA LYS A 157 -7.72 2.52 21.39
C LYS A 157 -7.79 1.05 20.98
N LYS A 158 -8.52 0.77 19.91
CA LYS A 158 -8.78 -0.59 19.41
C LYS A 158 -8.19 -0.77 18.01
N PRO A 159 -7.88 -2.02 17.60
CA PRO A 159 -7.52 -2.32 16.21
C PRO A 159 -8.74 -2.19 15.29
N ALA A 160 -8.52 -2.29 13.98
CA ALA A 160 -9.61 -2.38 13.01
C ALA A 160 -10.45 -3.67 13.23
N PRO A 161 -11.77 -3.65 12.93
CA PRO A 161 -12.51 -2.52 12.35
C PRO A 161 -12.99 -1.47 13.37
N GLU A 162 -13.10 -1.79 14.67
CA GLU A 162 -13.66 -0.89 15.69
C GLU A 162 -12.84 0.38 15.85
N GLY A 163 -11.51 0.27 15.85
CA GLY A 163 -10.62 1.42 15.95
C GLY A 163 -10.74 2.36 14.75
N TRP A 164 -11.01 1.84 13.56
CA TRP A 164 -11.28 2.66 12.39
C TRP A 164 -12.54 3.51 12.57
N GLN A 165 -13.63 2.89 13.04
CA GLN A 165 -14.88 3.59 13.34
C GLN A 165 -14.70 4.66 14.42
N GLU A 166 -13.96 4.33 15.48
CA GLU A 166 -13.65 5.24 16.60
C GLU A 166 -13.00 6.52 16.12
N ILE A 167 -11.87 6.42 15.40
CA ILE A 167 -11.09 7.60 15.01
C ILE A 167 -11.76 8.44 13.93
N VAL A 168 -12.51 7.83 13.01
CA VAL A 168 -13.28 8.57 12.01
C VAL A 168 -14.35 9.41 12.69
N LYS A 169 -15.08 8.85 13.67
CA LYS A 169 -16.05 9.60 14.46
C LYS A 169 -15.39 10.77 15.21
N MET A 170 -14.26 10.52 15.88
CA MET A 170 -13.51 11.57 16.60
C MET A 170 -13.06 12.69 15.66
N ALA A 171 -12.58 12.36 14.45
CA ALA A 171 -12.19 13.37 13.47
C ALA A 171 -13.38 14.22 13.00
N LEU A 172 -14.52 13.57 12.70
CA LEU A 172 -15.74 14.28 12.29
C LEU A 172 -16.28 15.18 13.40
N ASP A 173 -16.24 14.75 14.67
CA ASP A 173 -16.69 15.56 15.80
C ASP A 173 -15.77 16.79 16.00
N LYS A 174 -14.45 16.64 15.80
CA LYS A 174 -13.52 17.78 15.83
C LYS A 174 -13.77 18.79 14.70
N ILE A 175 -14.08 18.32 13.49
CA ILE A 175 -14.39 19.19 12.36
C ILE A 175 -15.62 20.06 12.70
N LYS A 176 -16.70 19.46 13.23
CA LYS A 176 -17.92 20.17 13.61
C LYS A 176 -17.72 21.23 14.71
N GLN A 177 -16.66 21.09 15.53
CA GLN A 177 -16.33 22.06 16.57
C GLN A 177 -15.49 23.24 16.05
N THR A 178 -14.98 23.14 14.83
CA THR A 178 -14.07 24.14 14.25
C THR A 178 -14.78 25.01 13.19
N ASP A 179 -15.96 24.60 12.73
CA ASP A 179 -16.88 25.38 11.89
C ASP A 179 -17.81 26.24 12.75
#